data_df890674ce53fe9e5e78ef0f49e7a239
#
_entry.id   df890674ce53fe9e5e78ef0f49e7a239
#
_cell.length_a   1.000
_cell.length_b   1.000
_cell.length_c   1.000
_cell.angle_alpha   90.00
_cell.angle_beta   90.00
_cell.angle_gamma   90.00
#
_symmetry.space_group_name_H-M   'P 1'
#
loop_
_entity.id
_entity.type
_entity.pdbx_description
1 polymer ?
#
loop_
_entity_poly.entity_id
_entity_poly.type
_entity_poly.pdbx_seq_one_letter_code
_entity_poly.pdbx_strand_id
1 'polypeptide(L)'
;MRNIFMTLAFILLSMPLFSQETYKYDRNVSYLKDKMASDDAKKACVSDIYYPLNKQNFKTVVWIHGGALMAGGKEIPDHLKNAGIAVVGVNYRLYPNVNSPEYIRDVAKAVAWTFRHIKEYGGDPSQIYVAGHSAGGYLTLMLALDKSYLSAEGIDADSVKCYFPISGQTATHYTIRKERNLPMEIPIVDKMAPLNNARKLGTKMILITGDRHLEQMARYEENAYLKAILEGIGNKDIPLYELAGFDHGDVAKPACDLILNSIRKH
;
A
#
# COMPACT_ATOMS: atom_id res chain seq x y z
N MET A 1 46.67 53.36 36.55
CA MET A 1 45.48 53.18 35.65
C MET A 1 45.76 52.00 34.73
N ARG A 2 45.15 50.84 35.01
CA ARG A 2 45.38 49.57 34.25
C ARG A 2 44.16 49.30 33.35
N ASN A 3 44.33 49.49 32.04
CA ASN A 3 43.29 49.23 31.06
C ASN A 3 43.14 47.71 30.85
N ILE A 4 42.00 47.17 31.24
CA ILE A 4 41.61 45.80 30.94
C ILE A 4 40.86 45.78 29.61
N PHE A 5 41.51 45.26 28.57
CA PHE A 5 40.85 44.94 27.29
C PHE A 5 40.08 43.63 27.43
N MET A 6 38.74 43.73 27.46
CA MET A 6 37.86 42.57 27.41
C MET A 6 37.68 42.15 25.94
N THR A 7 38.29 41.02 25.54
CA THR A 7 38.12 40.48 24.20
C THR A 7 36.80 39.64 24.23
N LEU A 8 35.79 40.12 23.54
CA LEU A 8 34.55 39.34 23.32
C LEU A 8 34.83 38.32 22.20
N ALA A 9 34.90 37.03 22.55
CA ALA A 9 34.93 35.96 21.59
C ALA A 9 33.50 35.67 21.13
N PHE A 10 33.19 35.99 19.86
CA PHE A 10 31.97 35.56 19.20
C PHE A 10 32.10 34.08 18.85
N ILE A 11 31.39 33.20 19.57
CA ILE A 11 31.20 31.81 19.20
C ILE A 11 30.08 31.78 18.16
N LEU A 12 30.45 31.66 16.87
CA LEU A 12 29.52 31.33 15.79
C LEU A 12 29.09 29.87 15.99
N LEU A 13 27.91 29.68 16.59
CA LEU A 13 27.21 28.38 16.52
C LEU A 13 26.79 28.15 15.07
N SER A 14 27.53 27.30 14.37
CA SER A 14 27.07 26.75 13.10
C SER A 14 25.90 25.83 13.37
N MET A 15 24.67 26.32 13.28
CA MET A 15 23.48 25.47 13.22
C MET A 15 23.57 24.66 11.91
N PRO A 16 23.42 23.33 11.95
CA PRO A 16 23.34 22.57 10.72
C PRO A 16 22.10 23.08 9.97
N LEU A 17 22.29 23.60 8.77
CA LEU A 17 21.20 23.84 7.83
C LEU A 17 20.61 22.48 7.49
N PHE A 18 19.53 22.09 8.15
CA PHE A 18 18.69 20.99 7.67
C PHE A 18 18.11 21.43 6.33
N SER A 19 18.71 20.95 5.24
CA SER A 19 18.13 21.11 3.90
C SER A 19 16.73 20.51 3.95
N GLN A 20 15.72 21.37 3.74
CA GLN A 20 14.34 20.94 3.65
C GLN A 20 14.23 19.91 2.51
N GLU A 21 13.76 18.69 2.78
CA GLU A 21 13.59 17.67 1.76
C GLU A 21 12.67 18.23 0.66
N THR A 22 13.16 18.23 -0.57
CA THR A 22 12.41 18.67 -1.75
C THR A 22 11.82 17.45 -2.41
N TYR A 23 10.55 17.50 -2.75
CA TYR A 23 9.84 16.38 -3.38
C TYR A 23 9.46 16.69 -4.81
N LYS A 24 9.43 15.67 -5.63
CA LYS A 24 8.93 15.71 -7.00
C LYS A 24 7.69 14.83 -7.13
N TYR A 25 6.84 15.22 -8.07
CA TYR A 25 5.58 14.53 -8.38
C TYR A 25 5.53 14.22 -9.88
N ASP A 26 5.82 12.99 -10.25
CA ASP A 26 5.67 12.51 -11.63
C ASP A 26 4.31 11.85 -11.80
N ARG A 27 3.52 12.33 -12.76
CA ARG A 27 2.13 11.93 -12.95
C ARG A 27 1.95 11.03 -14.16
N ASN A 28 0.97 10.12 -14.07
CA ASN A 28 0.55 9.26 -15.18
C ASN A 28 1.69 8.41 -15.77
N VAL A 29 2.58 7.93 -14.93
CA VAL A 29 3.66 7.02 -15.34
C VAL A 29 3.05 5.65 -15.65
N SER A 30 3.13 5.22 -16.90
CA SER A 30 2.59 3.92 -17.31
C SER A 30 3.43 2.78 -16.75
N TYR A 31 2.77 1.78 -16.19
CA TYR A 31 3.40 0.54 -15.76
C TYR A 31 3.19 -0.63 -16.72
N LEU A 32 2.57 -0.38 -17.87
CA LEU A 32 2.37 -1.39 -18.92
C LEU A 32 3.67 -1.64 -19.69
N LYS A 33 3.97 -2.91 -19.92
CA LYS A 33 5.05 -3.34 -20.84
C LYS A 33 4.58 -3.40 -22.27
N ASP A 34 3.30 -3.75 -22.46
CA ASP A 34 2.71 -3.96 -23.79
C ASP A 34 2.27 -2.62 -24.40
N LYS A 35 2.94 -2.22 -25.47
CA LYS A 35 2.61 -1.02 -26.27
C LYS A 35 1.29 -1.18 -27.05
N MET A 36 0.86 -2.41 -27.28
CA MET A 36 -0.39 -2.75 -28.00
C MET A 36 -1.59 -2.94 -27.06
N ALA A 37 -1.43 -2.64 -25.76
CA ALA A 37 -2.54 -2.68 -24.81
C ALA A 37 -3.73 -1.82 -25.26
N SER A 38 -4.93 -2.20 -24.85
CA SER A 38 -6.17 -1.45 -25.18
C SER A 38 -6.09 -0.01 -24.65
N ASP A 39 -6.85 0.89 -25.25
CA ASP A 39 -6.86 2.31 -24.83
C ASP A 39 -7.36 2.47 -23.39
N ASP A 40 -8.32 1.65 -22.95
CA ASP A 40 -8.76 1.59 -21.56
C ASP A 40 -7.60 1.21 -20.62
N ALA A 41 -6.82 0.17 -20.97
CA ALA A 41 -5.65 -0.21 -20.19
C ALA A 41 -4.59 0.90 -20.17
N LYS A 42 -4.29 1.55 -21.29
CA LYS A 42 -3.34 2.66 -21.38
C LYS A 42 -3.75 3.84 -20.52
N LYS A 43 -5.06 4.13 -20.45
CA LYS A 43 -5.62 5.22 -19.64
C LYS A 43 -5.61 4.87 -18.13
N ALA A 44 -5.97 3.64 -17.79
CA ALA A 44 -6.15 3.21 -16.39
C ALA A 44 -4.87 2.70 -15.74
N CYS A 45 -3.99 2.00 -16.49
CA CYS A 45 -2.80 1.35 -15.92
C CYS A 45 -1.62 2.33 -15.83
N VAL A 46 -1.78 3.34 -14.99
CA VAL A 46 -0.80 4.40 -14.71
C VAL A 46 -0.67 4.62 -13.20
N SER A 47 0.49 5.10 -12.78
CA SER A 47 0.76 5.49 -11.41
C SER A 47 1.20 6.94 -11.32
N ASP A 48 0.98 7.55 -10.17
CA ASP A 48 1.62 8.80 -9.79
C ASP A 48 2.74 8.49 -8.80
N ILE A 49 3.89 9.14 -8.94
CA ILE A 49 5.07 8.89 -8.11
C ILE A 49 5.44 10.18 -7.40
N TYR A 50 5.38 10.15 -6.07
CA TYR A 50 5.81 11.23 -5.19
C TYR A 50 7.07 10.78 -4.46
N TYR A 51 8.19 11.50 -4.61
CA TYR A 51 9.48 11.05 -4.10
C TYR A 51 10.43 12.20 -3.73
N PRO A 52 11.34 11.98 -2.74
CA PRO A 52 12.32 12.99 -2.34
C PRO A 52 13.44 13.11 -3.39
N LEU A 53 13.78 14.35 -3.79
CA LEU A 53 14.85 14.61 -4.78
C LEU A 53 16.25 14.50 -4.18
N ASN A 54 16.43 14.93 -2.92
CA ASN A 54 17.73 15.09 -2.29
C ASN A 54 18.11 13.90 -1.39
N LYS A 55 17.52 12.73 -1.64
CA LYS A 55 17.70 11.53 -0.85
C LYS A 55 17.92 10.32 -1.76
N GLN A 56 18.76 9.41 -1.33
CA GLN A 56 18.99 8.14 -2.00
C GLN A 56 18.63 6.98 -1.08
N ASN A 57 18.38 5.81 -1.67
CA ASN A 57 17.99 4.59 -0.96
C ASN A 57 16.78 4.78 -0.05
N PHE A 58 15.85 5.63 -0.47
CA PHE A 58 14.61 5.83 0.28
C PHE A 58 13.67 4.61 0.15
N LYS A 59 12.87 4.41 1.18
CA LYS A 59 11.80 3.40 1.23
C LYS A 59 10.63 3.84 0.37
N THR A 60 9.88 2.88 -0.19
CA THR A 60 8.77 3.16 -1.11
C THR A 60 7.50 2.44 -0.68
N VAL A 61 6.40 3.17 -0.59
CA VAL A 61 5.06 2.61 -0.40
C VAL A 61 4.32 2.61 -1.73
N VAL A 62 3.91 1.44 -2.20
CA VAL A 62 2.92 1.32 -3.27
C VAL A 62 1.55 1.39 -2.65
N TRP A 63 0.79 2.45 -2.98
CA TRP A 63 -0.53 2.72 -2.44
C TRP A 63 -1.61 2.35 -3.44
N ILE A 64 -2.55 1.48 -3.03
CA ILE A 64 -3.66 0.99 -3.84
C ILE A 64 -4.95 1.60 -3.29
N HIS A 65 -5.64 2.41 -4.11
CA HIS A 65 -6.85 3.11 -3.69
C HIS A 65 -8.05 2.18 -3.48
N GLY A 66 -9.01 2.64 -2.71
CA GLY A 66 -10.31 1.99 -2.51
C GLY A 66 -11.30 2.26 -3.65
N GLY A 67 -12.60 2.15 -3.34
CA GLY A 67 -13.69 2.44 -4.29
C GLY A 67 -14.41 1.20 -4.81
N ALA A 68 -14.45 0.14 -4.02
CA ALA A 68 -15.27 -1.04 -4.29
C ALA A 68 -14.95 -1.77 -5.61
N LEU A 69 -13.76 -1.59 -6.20
CA LEU A 69 -13.39 -2.06 -7.54
C LEU A 69 -14.25 -1.47 -8.67
N MET A 70 -15.08 -0.47 -8.37
CA MET A 70 -16.01 0.18 -9.30
C MET A 70 -15.77 1.68 -9.47
N ALA A 71 -15.05 2.29 -8.55
CA ALA A 71 -14.78 3.73 -8.51
C ALA A 71 -13.41 4.01 -7.90
N GLY A 72 -13.04 5.28 -7.83
CA GLY A 72 -11.78 5.74 -7.28
C GLY A 72 -10.72 6.00 -8.35
N GLY A 73 -9.54 6.33 -7.90
CA GLY A 73 -8.39 6.61 -8.77
C GLY A 73 -7.13 6.77 -7.93
N LYS A 74 -6.00 6.78 -8.60
CA LYS A 74 -4.70 6.95 -7.96
C LYS A 74 -4.62 8.21 -7.12
N GLU A 75 -4.04 8.06 -5.94
CA GLU A 75 -3.83 9.15 -5.00
C GLU A 75 -2.51 8.97 -4.25
N ILE A 76 -1.99 10.06 -3.73
CA ILE A 76 -0.91 10.05 -2.76
C ILE A 76 -1.51 10.53 -1.44
N PRO A 77 -1.71 9.65 -0.45
CA PRO A 77 -2.27 10.05 0.85
C PRO A 77 -1.45 11.16 1.49
N ASP A 78 -2.12 12.22 1.96
CA ASP A 78 -1.43 13.38 2.53
C ASP A 78 -0.57 13.02 3.73
N HIS A 79 -1.01 12.07 4.55
CA HIS A 79 -0.27 11.55 5.70
C HIS A 79 1.02 10.80 5.35
N LEU A 80 1.19 10.37 4.10
CA LEU A 80 2.44 9.75 3.63
C LEU A 80 3.38 10.77 2.96
N LYS A 81 2.93 12.00 2.72
CA LYS A 81 3.78 13.04 2.11
C LYS A 81 4.82 13.57 3.08
N ASN A 82 5.92 14.06 2.54
CA ASN A 82 7.01 14.73 3.29
C ASN A 82 7.60 13.85 4.44
N ALA A 83 7.56 12.53 4.27
CA ALA A 83 7.96 11.57 5.31
C ALA A 83 9.32 10.91 5.05
N GLY A 84 10.10 11.42 4.08
CA GLY A 84 11.41 10.86 3.69
C GLY A 84 11.31 9.56 2.90
N ILE A 85 10.14 9.24 2.36
CA ILE A 85 9.85 8.05 1.55
C ILE A 85 9.28 8.45 0.18
N ALA A 86 9.26 7.51 -0.76
CA ALA A 86 8.44 7.64 -1.95
C ALA A 86 7.07 6.97 -1.76
N VAL A 87 6.08 7.49 -2.47
CA VAL A 87 4.75 6.88 -2.58
C VAL A 87 4.40 6.73 -4.06
N VAL A 88 4.05 5.52 -4.46
CA VAL A 88 3.57 5.19 -5.80
C VAL A 88 2.06 4.94 -5.71
N GLY A 89 1.28 5.95 -6.06
CA GLY A 89 -0.19 5.85 -6.08
C GLY A 89 -0.64 5.15 -7.37
N VAL A 90 -1.22 3.98 -7.24
CA VAL A 90 -1.57 3.10 -8.35
C VAL A 90 -3.01 3.32 -8.77
N ASN A 91 -3.23 3.51 -10.07
CA ASN A 91 -4.53 3.36 -10.70
C ASN A 91 -4.63 1.97 -11.37
N TYR A 92 -5.83 1.45 -11.52
CA TYR A 92 -6.10 0.15 -12.12
C TYR A 92 -7.47 0.15 -12.79
N ARG A 93 -7.71 -0.77 -13.73
CA ARG A 93 -9.01 -0.90 -14.40
C ARG A 93 -10.08 -1.37 -13.42
N LEU A 94 -11.30 -0.89 -13.61
CA LEU A 94 -12.42 -1.08 -12.71
C LEU A 94 -13.57 -1.85 -13.40
N TYR A 95 -14.40 -2.49 -12.60
CA TYR A 95 -15.68 -3.01 -13.06
C TYR A 95 -16.63 -1.83 -13.39
N PRO A 96 -17.43 -1.88 -14.49
CA PRO A 96 -17.64 -3.02 -15.37
C PRO A 96 -16.70 -3.10 -16.58
N ASN A 97 -15.70 -2.21 -16.73
CA ASN A 97 -14.81 -2.21 -17.90
C ASN A 97 -13.97 -3.49 -17.96
N VAL A 98 -13.64 -4.05 -16.80
CA VAL A 98 -13.00 -5.37 -16.68
C VAL A 98 -13.66 -6.16 -15.58
N ASN A 99 -13.49 -7.49 -15.62
CA ASN A 99 -13.92 -8.42 -14.59
C ASN A 99 -12.72 -8.98 -13.82
N SER A 100 -12.99 -9.64 -12.70
CA SER A 100 -11.97 -10.41 -11.96
C SER A 100 -11.34 -11.49 -12.85
N PRO A 101 -10.03 -11.67 -12.83
CA PRO A 101 -9.05 -11.08 -11.90
C PRO A 101 -8.29 -9.87 -12.44
N GLU A 102 -8.74 -9.18 -13.48
CA GLU A 102 -7.93 -8.19 -14.21
C GLU A 102 -7.43 -7.04 -13.31
N TYR A 103 -8.23 -6.51 -12.36
CA TYR A 103 -7.75 -5.49 -11.45
C TYR A 103 -6.64 -5.98 -10.49
N ILE A 104 -6.63 -7.27 -10.12
CA ILE A 104 -5.53 -7.84 -9.33
C ILE A 104 -4.26 -7.93 -10.19
N ARG A 105 -4.41 -8.33 -11.47
CA ARG A 105 -3.29 -8.37 -12.44
C ARG A 105 -2.72 -6.99 -12.69
N ASP A 106 -3.56 -5.96 -12.79
CA ASP A 106 -3.11 -4.60 -13.02
C ASP A 106 -2.28 -4.09 -11.85
N VAL A 107 -2.73 -4.27 -10.59
CA VAL A 107 -1.93 -3.87 -9.43
C VAL A 107 -0.67 -4.71 -9.26
N ALA A 108 -0.68 -6.00 -9.66
CA ALA A 108 0.53 -6.82 -9.69
C ALA A 108 1.58 -6.26 -10.65
N LYS A 109 1.16 -5.81 -11.85
CA LYS A 109 2.03 -5.13 -12.82
C LYS A 109 2.61 -3.83 -12.25
N ALA A 110 1.80 -3.03 -11.55
CA ALA A 110 2.25 -1.78 -10.95
C ALA A 110 3.29 -2.02 -9.83
N VAL A 111 3.07 -3.00 -8.96
CA VAL A 111 4.05 -3.40 -7.94
C VAL A 111 5.33 -3.89 -8.61
N ALA A 112 5.23 -4.75 -9.61
CA ALA A 112 6.40 -5.26 -10.32
C ALA A 112 7.16 -4.17 -11.09
N TRP A 113 6.45 -3.19 -11.65
CA TRP A 113 7.05 -2.00 -12.24
C TRP A 113 7.87 -1.23 -11.19
N THR A 114 7.31 -1.03 -10.01
CA THR A 114 8.00 -0.34 -8.91
C THR A 114 9.31 -1.05 -8.54
N PHE A 115 9.32 -2.38 -8.41
CA PHE A 115 10.54 -3.15 -8.15
C PHE A 115 11.63 -2.92 -9.19
N ARG A 116 11.26 -2.78 -10.47
CA ARG A 116 12.22 -2.63 -11.57
C ARG A 116 12.75 -1.22 -11.74
N HIS A 117 11.95 -0.20 -11.41
CA HIS A 117 12.22 1.19 -11.79
C HIS A 117 12.49 2.14 -10.62
N ILE A 118 12.12 1.78 -9.39
CA ILE A 118 12.25 2.73 -8.28
C ILE A 118 13.68 3.19 -8.03
N LYS A 119 14.67 2.38 -8.40
CA LYS A 119 16.09 2.74 -8.32
C LYS A 119 16.43 3.93 -9.21
N GLU A 120 15.78 4.10 -10.36
CA GLU A 120 15.95 5.23 -11.27
C GLU A 120 15.51 6.55 -10.63
N TYR A 121 14.63 6.48 -9.65
CA TYR A 121 14.15 7.60 -8.84
C TYR A 121 14.99 7.83 -7.57
N GLY A 122 15.93 6.94 -7.28
CA GLY A 122 16.78 6.98 -6.07
C GLY A 122 16.26 6.11 -4.92
N GLY A 123 15.20 5.31 -5.11
CA GLY A 123 14.67 4.39 -4.10
C GLY A 123 15.45 3.08 -4.01
N ASP A 124 15.28 2.38 -2.88
CA ASP A 124 15.83 1.06 -2.65
C ASP A 124 14.80 -0.04 -3.03
N PRO A 125 15.05 -0.86 -4.07
CA PRO A 125 14.15 -1.94 -4.46
C PRO A 125 13.94 -3.02 -3.37
N SER A 126 14.85 -3.14 -2.40
CA SER A 126 14.70 -4.05 -1.26
C SER A 126 13.78 -3.50 -0.16
N GLN A 127 13.36 -2.24 -0.27
CA GLN A 127 12.56 -1.51 0.71
C GLN A 127 11.23 -1.06 0.11
N ILE A 128 10.54 -1.99 -0.55
CA ILE A 128 9.20 -1.76 -1.12
C ILE A 128 8.15 -2.35 -0.19
N TYR A 129 7.15 -1.54 0.12
CA TYR A 129 5.99 -1.85 0.96
C TYR A 129 4.72 -1.73 0.11
N VAL A 130 3.73 -2.56 0.35
CA VAL A 130 2.44 -2.49 -0.36
C VAL A 130 1.34 -2.22 0.65
N ALA A 131 0.57 -1.19 0.39
CA ALA A 131 -0.54 -0.76 1.24
C ALA A 131 -1.77 -0.43 0.39
N GLY A 132 -2.94 -0.58 0.95
CA GLY A 132 -4.17 -0.16 0.28
C GLY A 132 -5.35 -0.18 1.22
N HIS A 133 -6.34 0.64 0.92
CA HIS A 133 -7.53 0.81 1.74
C HIS A 133 -8.77 0.19 1.06
N SER A 134 -9.65 -0.44 1.82
CA SER A 134 -10.93 -0.98 1.34
C SER A 134 -10.72 -1.99 0.19
N ALA A 135 -11.20 -1.71 -1.02
CA ALA A 135 -10.90 -2.51 -2.21
C ALA A 135 -9.39 -2.62 -2.46
N GLY A 136 -8.60 -1.55 -2.21
CA GLY A 136 -7.14 -1.60 -2.24
C GLY A 136 -6.55 -2.52 -1.16
N GLY A 137 -7.18 -2.58 0.01
CA GLY A 137 -6.84 -3.54 1.07
C GLY A 137 -7.07 -4.99 0.64
N TYR A 138 -8.20 -5.26 -0.01
CA TYR A 138 -8.47 -6.55 -0.65
C TYR A 138 -7.41 -6.92 -1.69
N LEU A 139 -7.07 -5.98 -2.59
CA LEU A 139 -6.03 -6.20 -3.60
C LEU A 139 -4.65 -6.45 -2.97
N THR A 140 -4.33 -5.72 -1.90
CA THR A 140 -3.11 -5.93 -1.10
C THR A 140 -3.06 -7.34 -0.51
N LEU A 141 -4.17 -7.83 0.05
CA LEU A 141 -4.28 -9.20 0.57
C LEU A 141 -4.12 -10.24 -0.54
N MET A 142 -4.77 -10.05 -1.69
CA MET A 142 -4.65 -10.97 -2.82
C MET A 142 -3.21 -11.07 -3.33
N LEU A 143 -2.48 -9.95 -3.46
CA LEU A 143 -1.07 -9.96 -3.86
C LEU A 143 -0.18 -10.68 -2.83
N ALA A 144 -0.48 -10.53 -1.54
CA ALA A 144 0.29 -11.16 -0.47
C ALA A 144 0.04 -12.67 -0.39
N LEU A 145 -1.20 -13.11 -0.57
CA LEU A 145 -1.62 -14.48 -0.26
C LEU A 145 -1.65 -15.38 -1.49
N ASP A 146 -2.04 -14.89 -2.66
CA ASP A 146 -1.90 -15.60 -3.92
C ASP A 146 -0.63 -15.17 -4.67
N LYS A 147 0.46 -15.92 -4.47
CA LYS A 147 1.76 -15.63 -5.09
C LYS A 147 1.72 -15.60 -6.62
N SER A 148 0.74 -16.27 -7.23
CA SER A 148 0.69 -16.42 -8.69
C SER A 148 0.63 -15.08 -9.43
N TYR A 149 -0.02 -14.05 -8.85
CA TYR A 149 -0.15 -12.72 -9.47
C TYR A 149 1.21 -12.02 -9.61
N LEU A 150 1.98 -11.92 -8.54
CA LEU A 150 3.32 -11.30 -8.60
C LEU A 150 4.33 -12.19 -9.31
N SER A 151 4.21 -13.52 -9.17
CA SER A 151 5.06 -14.49 -9.88
C SER A 151 4.89 -14.40 -11.40
N ALA A 152 3.66 -14.16 -11.90
CA ALA A 152 3.41 -13.91 -13.31
C ALA A 152 4.14 -12.67 -13.86
N GLU A 153 4.48 -11.73 -12.98
CA GLU A 153 5.29 -10.55 -13.29
C GLU A 153 6.79 -10.73 -12.96
N GLY A 154 7.21 -11.92 -12.54
CA GLY A 154 8.60 -12.24 -12.20
C GLY A 154 9.04 -11.68 -10.84
N ILE A 155 8.10 -11.42 -9.93
CA ILE A 155 8.37 -10.95 -8.56
C ILE A 155 7.90 -12.02 -7.57
N ASP A 156 8.75 -12.35 -6.61
CA ASP A 156 8.30 -13.13 -5.46
C ASP A 156 7.50 -12.23 -4.51
N ALA A 157 6.29 -12.64 -4.16
CA ALA A 157 5.45 -11.91 -3.22
C ALA A 157 6.12 -11.70 -1.86
N ASP A 158 7.00 -12.61 -1.46
CA ASP A 158 7.75 -12.51 -0.21
C ASP A 158 8.95 -11.52 -0.28
N SER A 159 9.25 -10.96 -1.46
CA SER A 159 10.21 -9.86 -1.62
C SER A 159 9.64 -8.49 -1.20
N VAL A 160 8.32 -8.35 -1.10
CA VAL A 160 7.69 -7.16 -0.50
C VAL A 160 8.05 -7.11 0.98
N LYS A 161 8.55 -5.98 1.44
CA LYS A 161 9.08 -5.82 2.81
C LYS A 161 8.02 -5.97 3.89
N CYS A 162 6.82 -5.43 3.64
CA CYS A 162 5.63 -5.60 4.46
C CYS A 162 4.38 -5.25 3.66
N TYR A 163 3.30 -5.96 3.92
CA TYR A 163 1.96 -5.66 3.42
C TYR A 163 1.11 -5.00 4.49
N PHE A 164 0.40 -3.94 4.12
CA PHE A 164 -0.50 -3.19 5.00
C PHE A 164 -1.91 -3.14 4.39
N PRO A 165 -2.68 -4.22 4.43
CA PRO A 165 -4.09 -4.18 4.04
C PRO A 165 -4.89 -3.41 5.10
N ILE A 166 -5.60 -2.36 4.67
CA ILE A 166 -6.43 -1.51 5.54
C ILE A 166 -7.88 -1.78 5.20
N SER A 167 -8.65 -2.30 6.15
CA SER A 167 -10.08 -2.62 6.04
C SER A 167 -10.41 -3.42 4.76
N GLY A 168 -9.49 -4.32 4.36
CA GLY A 168 -9.65 -5.18 3.21
C GLY A 168 -10.67 -6.29 3.46
N GLN A 169 -11.50 -6.63 2.48
CA GLN A 169 -12.36 -7.80 2.52
C GLN A 169 -11.53 -9.08 2.42
N THR A 170 -11.79 -10.06 3.27
CA THR A 170 -11.04 -11.33 3.28
C THR A 170 -11.79 -12.49 2.63
N ALA A 171 -13.12 -12.38 2.54
CA ALA A 171 -13.95 -13.17 1.64
C ALA A 171 -13.79 -12.67 0.19
N THR A 172 -14.38 -13.39 -0.78
CA THR A 172 -14.50 -12.95 -2.17
C THR A 172 -15.19 -11.59 -2.21
N HIS A 173 -14.53 -10.58 -2.79
CA HIS A 173 -15.00 -9.21 -2.77
C HIS A 173 -16.43 -9.09 -3.32
N TYR A 174 -17.29 -8.28 -2.67
CA TYR A 174 -18.71 -8.19 -3.03
C TYR A 174 -18.94 -7.74 -4.48
N THR A 175 -18.07 -6.93 -5.06
CA THR A 175 -18.14 -6.57 -6.49
C THR A 175 -17.90 -7.78 -7.39
N ILE A 176 -16.99 -8.68 -7.03
CA ILE A 176 -16.75 -9.93 -7.76
C ILE A 176 -17.97 -10.85 -7.64
N ARG A 177 -18.64 -10.86 -6.50
CA ARG A 177 -19.91 -11.56 -6.35
C ARG A 177 -20.98 -10.96 -7.25
N LYS A 178 -21.08 -9.63 -7.31
CA LYS A 178 -21.96 -8.90 -8.23
C LYS A 178 -21.67 -9.24 -9.69
N GLU A 179 -20.42 -9.27 -10.14
CA GLU A 179 -20.01 -9.69 -11.49
C GLU A 179 -20.57 -11.05 -11.89
N ARG A 180 -20.70 -11.94 -10.90
CA ARG A 180 -21.12 -13.32 -11.08
C ARG A 180 -22.60 -13.56 -10.80
N ASN A 181 -23.36 -12.48 -10.58
CA ASN A 181 -24.78 -12.53 -10.17
C ASN A 181 -25.01 -13.33 -8.88
N LEU A 182 -24.06 -13.23 -7.94
CA LEU A 182 -24.15 -13.85 -6.61
C LEU A 182 -24.58 -12.80 -5.58
N PRO A 183 -25.20 -13.24 -4.45
CA PRO A 183 -25.60 -12.32 -3.38
C PRO A 183 -24.40 -11.52 -2.86
N MET A 184 -24.57 -10.19 -2.74
CA MET A 184 -23.49 -9.31 -2.27
C MET A 184 -23.32 -9.36 -0.76
N GLU A 185 -24.40 -9.69 -0.02
CA GLU A 185 -24.47 -9.69 1.44
C GLU A 185 -23.92 -10.99 2.04
N ILE A 186 -24.00 -12.11 1.31
CA ILE A 186 -23.58 -13.43 1.81
C ILE A 186 -22.11 -13.65 1.47
N PRO A 187 -21.22 -13.80 2.46
CA PRO A 187 -19.81 -14.07 2.22
C PRO A 187 -19.60 -15.39 1.45
N ILE A 188 -18.73 -15.35 0.45
CA ILE A 188 -18.30 -16.52 -0.32
C ILE A 188 -16.78 -16.59 -0.21
N VAL A 189 -16.27 -17.80 0.02
CA VAL A 189 -14.83 -18.06 0.09
C VAL A 189 -14.47 -19.00 -1.06
N ASP A 190 -13.93 -18.43 -2.11
CA ASP A 190 -13.41 -19.15 -3.28
C ASP A 190 -12.00 -18.65 -3.65
N LYS A 191 -11.47 -19.03 -4.80
CA LYS A 191 -10.14 -18.61 -5.27
C LYS A 191 -9.90 -17.09 -5.29
N MET A 192 -10.97 -16.26 -5.30
CA MET A 192 -10.90 -14.82 -5.22
C MET A 192 -11.00 -14.28 -3.78
N ALA A 193 -11.04 -15.16 -2.80
CA ALA A 193 -11.03 -14.78 -1.39
C ALA A 193 -9.61 -14.85 -0.84
N PRO A 194 -9.08 -13.79 -0.21
CA PRO A 194 -7.83 -13.87 0.56
C PRO A 194 -7.79 -15.04 1.54
N LEU A 195 -8.89 -15.33 2.23
CA LEU A 195 -9.03 -16.47 3.15
C LEU A 195 -8.72 -17.81 2.50
N ASN A 196 -9.16 -18.03 1.24
CA ASN A 196 -8.89 -19.28 0.53
C ASN A 196 -7.42 -19.47 0.15
N ASN A 197 -6.68 -18.37 0.05
CA ASN A 197 -5.28 -18.32 -0.36
C ASN A 197 -4.33 -18.18 0.84
N ALA A 198 -4.82 -18.41 2.07
CA ALA A 198 -4.02 -18.31 3.27
C ALA A 198 -2.80 -19.26 3.20
N ARG A 199 -1.61 -18.71 3.45
CA ARG A 199 -0.34 -19.41 3.36
C ARG A 199 0.65 -19.00 4.43
N LYS A 200 1.72 -19.76 4.59
CA LYS A 200 2.88 -19.30 5.34
C LYS A 200 3.58 -18.19 4.55
N LEU A 201 3.75 -17.04 5.19
CA LEU A 201 4.40 -15.86 4.61
C LEU A 201 5.91 -15.92 4.88
N GLY A 202 6.71 -15.55 3.89
CA GLY A 202 8.13 -15.26 4.03
C GLY A 202 8.42 -13.78 4.32
N THR A 203 7.37 -12.97 4.44
CA THR A 203 7.43 -11.53 4.69
C THR A 203 6.45 -11.12 5.79
N LYS A 204 6.48 -9.83 6.17
CA LYS A 204 5.58 -9.26 7.18
C LYS A 204 4.22 -8.88 6.60
N MET A 205 3.19 -9.01 7.42
CA MET A 205 1.85 -8.48 7.15
C MET A 205 1.31 -7.84 8.43
N ILE A 206 0.76 -6.64 8.30
CA ILE A 206 0.12 -5.92 9.40
C ILE A 206 -1.30 -5.59 8.95
N LEU A 207 -2.28 -6.25 9.54
CA LEU A 207 -3.70 -6.02 9.30
C LEU A 207 -4.13 -4.77 10.06
N ILE A 208 -4.91 -3.91 9.40
CA ILE A 208 -5.41 -2.67 10.00
C ILE A 208 -6.90 -2.57 9.68
N THR A 209 -7.72 -2.24 10.67
CA THR A 209 -9.15 -1.96 10.49
C THR A 209 -9.54 -0.71 11.26
N GLY A 210 -10.68 -0.12 10.91
CA GLY A 210 -11.36 0.84 11.77
C GLY A 210 -11.95 0.17 13.01
N ASP A 211 -12.72 0.95 13.75
CA ASP A 211 -13.47 0.50 14.91
C ASP A 211 -14.53 -0.53 14.47
N ARG A 212 -14.55 -1.71 15.09
CA ARG A 212 -15.49 -2.79 14.74
C ARG A 212 -16.95 -2.39 14.79
N HIS A 213 -17.29 -1.40 15.60
CA HIS A 213 -18.66 -0.90 15.72
C HIS A 213 -19.04 0.16 14.67
N LEU A 214 -18.04 0.68 13.94
CA LEU A 214 -18.20 1.72 12.90
C LEU A 214 -17.84 1.20 11.50
N GLU A 215 -17.10 0.10 11.43
CA GLU A 215 -16.74 -0.55 10.16
C GLU A 215 -17.95 -1.16 9.46
N GLN A 216 -17.88 -1.22 8.13
CA GLN A 216 -18.93 -1.86 7.34
C GLN A 216 -18.64 -3.33 7.08
N MET A 217 -19.70 -4.12 6.93
CA MET A 217 -19.68 -5.50 6.42
C MET A 217 -18.67 -6.41 7.17
N ALA A 218 -18.67 -6.35 8.50
CA ALA A 218 -17.82 -7.19 9.36
C ALA A 218 -16.31 -7.17 9.01
N ARG A 219 -15.78 -6.00 8.63
CA ARG A 219 -14.36 -5.88 8.23
C ARG A 219 -13.40 -6.30 9.33
N TYR A 220 -13.68 -5.94 10.58
CA TYR A 220 -12.86 -6.35 11.70
C TYR A 220 -12.90 -7.87 11.89
N GLU A 221 -14.08 -8.45 11.92
CA GLU A 221 -14.28 -9.88 12.16
C GLU A 221 -13.64 -10.72 11.04
N GLU A 222 -13.79 -10.31 9.77
CA GLU A 222 -13.16 -10.97 8.65
C GLU A 222 -11.63 -10.95 8.80
N ASN A 223 -11.03 -9.81 9.15
CA ASN A 223 -9.58 -9.69 9.33
C ASN A 223 -9.09 -10.43 10.58
N ALA A 224 -9.87 -10.45 11.67
CA ALA A 224 -9.57 -11.23 12.85
C ALA A 224 -9.60 -12.74 12.55
N TYR A 225 -10.55 -13.19 11.73
CA TYR A 225 -10.62 -14.57 11.28
C TYR A 225 -9.43 -14.93 10.38
N LEU A 226 -9.09 -14.09 9.41
CA LEU A 226 -7.89 -14.29 8.57
C LEU A 226 -6.62 -14.37 9.44
N LYS A 227 -6.46 -13.48 10.43
CA LYS A 227 -5.35 -13.54 11.37
C LYS A 227 -5.27 -14.90 12.06
N ALA A 228 -6.37 -15.39 12.61
CA ALA A 228 -6.42 -16.69 13.31
C ALA A 228 -6.02 -17.84 12.38
N ILE A 229 -6.49 -17.84 11.12
CA ILE A 229 -6.09 -18.84 10.11
C ILE A 229 -4.59 -18.75 9.82
N LEU A 230 -4.05 -17.54 9.58
CA LEU A 230 -2.63 -17.34 9.29
C LEU A 230 -1.74 -17.81 10.45
N GLU A 231 -2.11 -17.52 11.68
CA GLU A 231 -1.39 -17.98 12.87
C GLU A 231 -1.50 -19.50 13.02
N GLY A 232 -2.68 -20.07 12.78
CA GLY A 232 -2.94 -21.51 12.84
C GLY A 232 -2.10 -22.34 11.86
N ILE A 233 -1.75 -21.79 10.69
CA ILE A 233 -0.88 -22.43 9.70
C ILE A 233 0.61 -22.12 9.92
N GLY A 234 0.96 -21.48 11.05
CA GLY A 234 2.34 -21.29 11.49
C GLY A 234 2.99 -19.96 11.14
N ASN A 235 2.21 -18.94 10.76
CA ASN A 235 2.73 -17.57 10.74
C ASN A 235 2.88 -17.07 12.17
N LYS A 236 4.02 -16.47 12.46
CA LYS A 236 4.27 -15.83 13.74
C LYS A 236 4.08 -14.32 13.56
N ASP A 237 3.44 -13.69 14.55
CA ASP A 237 3.35 -12.25 14.63
C ASP A 237 2.63 -11.61 13.42
N ILE A 238 1.33 -11.88 13.30
CA ILE A 238 0.42 -11.18 12.38
C ILE A 238 -0.37 -10.14 13.18
N PRO A 239 0.14 -8.90 13.36
CA PRO A 239 -0.58 -7.88 14.09
C PRO A 239 -1.91 -7.53 13.39
N LEU A 240 -2.96 -7.36 14.18
CA LEU A 240 -4.21 -6.72 13.75
C LEU A 240 -4.43 -5.49 14.63
N TYR A 241 -4.38 -4.32 14.02
CA TYR A 241 -4.66 -3.06 14.69
C TYR A 241 -6.10 -2.64 14.38
N GLU A 242 -6.89 -2.51 15.44
CA GLU A 242 -8.20 -1.87 15.42
C GLU A 242 -8.02 -0.41 15.81
N LEU A 243 -8.39 0.51 14.92
CA LEU A 243 -8.28 1.93 15.16
C LEU A 243 -9.61 2.47 15.70
N ALA A 244 -9.74 2.48 17.01
CA ALA A 244 -10.96 2.85 17.72
C ALA A 244 -11.42 4.28 17.36
N GLY A 245 -12.73 4.44 17.14
CA GLY A 245 -13.38 5.70 16.81
C GLY A 245 -13.28 6.10 15.33
N PHE A 246 -12.61 5.32 14.48
CA PHE A 246 -12.54 5.57 13.03
C PHE A 246 -13.44 4.62 12.26
N ASP A 247 -14.29 5.17 11.42
CA ASP A 247 -15.12 4.41 10.50
C ASP A 247 -14.34 3.92 9.27
N HIS A 248 -15.03 3.23 8.37
CA HIS A 248 -14.43 2.70 7.14
C HIS A 248 -13.80 3.77 6.25
N GLY A 249 -14.35 4.97 6.19
CA GLY A 249 -13.85 6.07 5.35
C GLY A 249 -12.63 6.76 5.93
N ASP A 250 -12.66 6.98 7.24
CA ASP A 250 -11.66 7.79 7.93
C ASP A 250 -10.43 7.01 8.42
N VAL A 251 -10.52 5.68 8.52
CA VAL A 251 -9.43 4.81 9.01
C VAL A 251 -8.14 4.92 8.20
N ALA A 252 -8.23 5.26 6.92
CA ALA A 252 -7.04 5.36 6.06
C ALA A 252 -6.02 6.40 6.55
N LYS A 253 -6.48 7.49 7.18
CA LYS A 253 -5.61 8.56 7.70
C LYS A 253 -4.70 8.05 8.83
N PRO A 254 -5.24 7.60 9.99
CA PRO A 254 -4.40 7.10 11.08
C PRO A 254 -3.64 5.81 10.71
N ALA A 255 -4.16 5.01 9.76
CA ALA A 255 -3.44 3.86 9.23
C ALA A 255 -2.15 4.27 8.51
N CYS A 256 -2.14 5.38 7.78
CA CYS A 256 -0.91 5.92 7.18
C CYS A 256 0.14 6.27 8.24
N ASP A 257 -0.24 6.84 9.36
CA ASP A 257 0.68 7.16 10.47
C ASP A 257 1.26 5.87 11.10
N LEU A 258 0.44 4.83 11.23
CA LEU A 258 0.88 3.51 11.69
C LEU A 258 1.86 2.88 10.69
N ILE A 259 1.60 2.98 9.39
CA ILE A 259 2.52 2.54 8.32
C ILE A 259 3.85 3.25 8.46
N LEU A 260 3.87 4.59 8.55
CA LEU A 260 5.11 5.36 8.71
C LEU A 260 5.90 4.96 9.95
N ASN A 261 5.22 4.76 11.08
CA ASN A 261 5.85 4.32 12.32
C ASN A 261 6.46 2.91 12.18
N SER A 262 5.77 2.01 11.47
CA SER A 262 6.27 0.66 11.17
C SER A 262 7.50 0.70 10.24
N ILE A 263 7.46 1.51 9.19
CA ILE A 263 8.55 1.66 8.23
C ILE A 263 9.80 2.26 8.87
N ARG A 264 9.65 3.19 9.81
CA ARG A 264 10.78 3.84 10.50
C ARG A 264 11.53 2.89 11.44
N LYS A 265 10.84 1.90 12.02
CA LYS A 265 11.42 0.93 12.96
C LYS A 265 12.23 -0.18 12.29
N HIS A 266 12.15 -0.30 11.00
CA HIS A 266 12.80 -1.32 10.16
C HIS A 266 13.63 -0.67 9.05
#